data_c2e18af0f42e32cd4a38bfaafe2c6c22
#
_entry.id   c2e18af0f42e32cd4a38bfaafe2c6c22
#
_cell.length_a   1.000
_cell.length_b   1.000
_cell.length_c   1.000
_cell.angle_alpha   90.00
_cell.angle_beta   90.00
_cell.angle_gamma   90.00
#
_symmetry.space_group_name_H-M   'P 1'
#
loop_
_entity.id
_entity.type
_entity.pdbx_description
1 polymer ?
#
loop_
_entity_poly.entity_id
_entity_poly.type
_entity_poly.pdbx_seq_one_letter_code
_entity_poly.pdbx_strand_id
1 'polypeptide(L)'
;MVKYTGQLNRYFKKDSIADIVSELPKPVMTLTDMFFPANRRVQKHSSLISLEDITAETGAVPLVRRGGHSVPVDPNSKTVQFIDLDGIIISRFFKANEVNDLIASGDTENVQAWVNENIENLRNRISDTTETLVRQALSGKIEYPYATDTGVAGKMEIDLGTPNALTAASIKTANIGDLQAWLEKTLSEHAKKAGSVSQPVFLLGSAVYSKVVSIVCAAQNAPVLWTAEGMKLFGKYDIRSLSMTYTLPGSNSPVDVIGANKMRIVDLANPGKLIYAALDDLDANLAPMPFYCKPQEMKDPDGIKLIASSKPLPAFAMKRQSEQTVTTA
;
A
#
# COMPACT_ATOMS: atom_id res chain seq x y z
N MET A 1 25.24 -12.29 37.95
CA MET A 1 24.60 -12.26 36.62
C MET A 1 23.69 -13.49 36.53
N VAL A 2 22.43 -13.26 36.46
CA VAL A 2 21.39 -14.08 37.02
C VAL A 2 20.96 -15.22 36.10
N LYS A 3 20.66 -16.40 36.68
CA LYS A 3 20.16 -17.62 36.00
C LYS A 3 18.88 -17.45 35.14
N TYR A 4 18.27 -16.29 35.16
CA TYR A 4 17.08 -15.94 34.36
C TYR A 4 17.39 -15.65 32.89
N THR A 5 18.61 -15.23 32.55
CA THR A 5 19.03 -14.96 31.17
C THR A 5 18.96 -16.18 30.27
N GLY A 6 19.11 -17.40 30.80
CA GLY A 6 19.10 -18.63 30.00
C GLY A 6 17.73 -19.03 29.45
N GLN A 7 16.65 -18.84 30.21
CA GLN A 7 15.30 -19.18 29.76
C GLN A 7 14.71 -18.09 28.85
N LEU A 8 14.90 -16.82 29.20
CA LEU A 8 14.47 -15.69 28.37
C LEU A 8 15.20 -15.60 27.03
N ASN A 9 16.52 -15.84 27.02
CA ASN A 9 17.30 -15.89 25.79
C ASN A 9 16.76 -16.91 24.77
N ARG A 10 16.02 -17.91 25.20
CA ARG A 10 15.41 -18.88 24.28
C ARG A 10 14.29 -18.25 23.45
N TYR A 11 13.52 -17.33 24.01
CA TYR A 11 12.35 -16.70 23.36
C TYR A 11 12.71 -15.38 22.67
N PHE A 12 13.70 -14.67 23.18
CA PHE A 12 14.10 -13.34 22.73
C PHE A 12 15.48 -13.34 22.02
N LYS A 13 15.89 -14.46 21.43
CA LYS A 13 17.02 -14.46 20.49
C LYS A 13 16.56 -13.97 19.12
N LYS A 14 17.46 -13.28 18.42
CA LYS A 14 17.21 -12.80 17.05
C LYS A 14 16.73 -13.93 16.14
N ASP A 15 17.37 -15.09 16.21
CA ASP A 15 17.02 -16.26 15.39
C ASP A 15 15.63 -16.80 15.72
N SER A 16 15.30 -16.92 17.03
CA SER A 16 13.96 -17.37 17.48
C SER A 16 12.87 -16.41 17.01
N ILE A 17 13.09 -15.10 17.03
CA ILE A 17 12.15 -14.10 16.52
C ILE A 17 12.01 -14.21 14.99
N ALA A 18 13.10 -14.45 14.27
CA ALA A 18 13.06 -14.65 12.83
C ALA A 18 12.24 -15.90 12.45
N ASP A 19 12.38 -17.00 13.21
CA ASP A 19 11.59 -18.22 13.04
C ASP A 19 10.10 -17.94 13.27
N ILE A 20 9.74 -17.27 14.37
CA ILE A 20 8.36 -16.86 14.67
C ILE A 20 7.79 -16.02 13.53
N VAL A 21 8.52 -15.01 13.06
CA VAL A 21 8.07 -14.14 11.94
C VAL A 21 7.80 -14.94 10.67
N SER A 22 8.58 -15.99 10.41
CA SER A 22 8.40 -16.84 9.23
C SER A 22 7.16 -17.74 9.32
N GLU A 23 6.77 -18.15 10.54
CA GLU A 23 5.63 -19.03 10.79
C GLU A 23 4.29 -18.26 10.89
N LEU A 24 4.33 -16.97 11.24
CA LEU A 24 3.13 -16.16 11.37
C LEU A 24 2.36 -16.05 10.04
N PRO A 25 1.02 -16.11 10.08
CA PRO A 25 0.19 -15.92 8.88
C PRO A 25 0.44 -14.54 8.27
N LYS A 26 0.39 -14.46 6.93
CA LYS A 26 0.53 -13.17 6.24
C LYS A 26 -0.63 -12.25 6.62
N PRO A 27 -0.36 -10.98 6.95
CA PRO A 27 -1.43 -10.01 7.23
C PRO A 27 -2.26 -9.77 5.97
N VAL A 28 -3.56 -9.60 6.15
CA VAL A 28 -4.48 -9.27 5.06
C VAL A 28 -4.40 -7.76 4.79
N MET A 29 -3.95 -7.40 3.57
CA MET A 29 -3.81 -6.01 3.12
C MET A 29 -4.63 -5.82 1.84
N THR A 30 -5.88 -5.37 1.98
CA THR A 30 -6.89 -5.38 0.90
C THR A 30 -6.43 -4.62 -0.35
N LEU A 31 -6.04 -3.36 -0.21
CA LEU A 31 -5.61 -2.54 -1.36
C LEU A 31 -4.19 -2.87 -1.80
N THR A 32 -3.32 -3.17 -0.84
CA THR A 32 -1.94 -3.56 -1.13
C THR A 32 -1.90 -4.86 -1.95
N ASP A 33 -2.70 -5.85 -1.58
CA ASP A 33 -2.74 -7.13 -2.32
C ASP A 33 -3.42 -6.97 -3.68
N MET A 34 -4.42 -6.08 -3.79
CA MET A 34 -5.10 -5.78 -5.04
C MET A 34 -4.17 -5.09 -6.06
N PHE A 35 -3.44 -4.06 -5.64
CA PHE A 35 -2.59 -3.28 -6.54
C PHE A 35 -1.16 -3.80 -6.65
N PHE A 36 -0.62 -4.34 -5.57
CA PHE A 36 0.77 -4.79 -5.48
C PHE A 36 0.85 -6.27 -5.06
N PRO A 37 0.42 -7.20 -5.92
CA PRO A 37 0.66 -8.63 -5.70
C PRO A 37 2.16 -8.91 -5.57
N ALA A 38 2.55 -10.11 -5.15
CA ALA A 38 3.94 -10.45 -4.82
C ALA A 38 4.97 -10.09 -5.90
N ASN A 39 4.61 -10.22 -7.18
CA ASN A 39 5.45 -9.87 -8.32
C ASN A 39 5.62 -8.35 -8.56
N ARG A 40 4.87 -7.52 -7.85
CA ARG A 40 4.96 -6.05 -7.89
C ARG A 40 5.60 -5.46 -6.63
N ARG A 41 6.05 -6.31 -5.70
CA ARG A 41 6.79 -5.91 -4.50
C ARG A 41 8.27 -6.03 -4.77
N VAL A 42 8.98 -4.90 -4.69
CA VAL A 42 10.40 -4.81 -5.04
C VAL A 42 11.20 -4.45 -3.79
N GLN A 43 12.32 -5.11 -3.59
CA GLN A 43 13.28 -4.81 -2.52
C GLN A 43 14.44 -4.02 -3.10
N LYS A 44 14.79 -2.87 -2.51
CA LYS A 44 15.93 -2.04 -2.89
C LYS A 44 16.90 -1.88 -1.73
N HIS A 45 18.16 -2.23 -1.97
CA HIS A 45 19.26 -2.09 -1.00
C HIS A 45 19.79 -0.64 -0.94
N SER A 46 18.87 0.34 -0.98
CA SER A 46 19.17 1.77 -0.82
C SER A 46 18.02 2.42 -0.07
N SER A 47 18.30 3.37 0.79
CA SER A 47 17.30 4.25 1.39
C SER A 47 16.86 5.35 0.43
N LEU A 48 17.73 5.70 -0.54
CA LEU A 48 17.43 6.67 -1.58
C LEU A 48 16.75 5.98 -2.77
N ILE A 49 15.53 6.39 -3.07
CA ILE A 49 14.75 5.87 -4.20
C ILE A 49 14.64 6.96 -5.25
N SER A 50 15.04 6.65 -6.49
CA SER A 50 14.88 7.60 -7.58
C SER A 50 13.42 7.65 -8.05
N LEU A 51 12.91 8.86 -8.31
CA LEU A 51 11.55 9.04 -8.84
C LEU A 51 11.41 8.41 -10.23
N GLU A 52 12.48 8.26 -10.98
CA GLU A 52 12.50 7.58 -12.28
C GLU A 52 12.18 6.09 -12.17
N ASP A 53 12.66 5.43 -11.13
CA ASP A 53 12.30 4.02 -10.86
C ASP A 53 10.80 3.80 -10.67
N ILE A 54 10.10 4.86 -10.26
CA ILE A 54 8.66 4.89 -10.03
C ILE A 54 7.91 5.20 -11.33
N THR A 55 8.42 6.15 -12.12
CA THR A 55 7.72 6.72 -13.28
C THR A 55 8.23 6.19 -14.61
N ALA A 56 9.03 5.11 -14.63
CA ALA A 56 9.65 4.55 -15.85
C ALA A 56 8.66 4.49 -17.03
N GLU A 57 8.78 5.44 -17.94
CA GLU A 57 8.02 5.48 -19.18
C GLU A 57 8.74 4.61 -20.21
N THR A 58 8.11 3.52 -20.61
CA THR A 58 8.58 2.74 -21.75
C THR A 58 7.96 3.31 -23.01
N GLY A 59 8.72 4.14 -23.75
CA GLY A 59 8.36 4.58 -25.11
C GLY A 59 8.64 3.49 -26.15
N ALA A 60 7.89 3.48 -27.25
CA ALA A 60 8.20 2.64 -28.39
C ALA A 60 9.56 3.06 -29.02
N VAL A 61 10.41 2.10 -29.28
CA VAL A 61 11.71 2.33 -29.89
C VAL A 61 11.61 2.15 -31.42
N PRO A 62 12.24 3.01 -32.23
CA PRO A 62 12.21 2.86 -33.68
C PRO A 62 12.89 1.56 -34.13
N LEU A 63 12.38 0.97 -35.20
CA LEU A 63 12.96 -0.22 -35.81
C LEU A 63 14.25 0.15 -36.57
N VAL A 64 15.27 -0.66 -36.39
CA VAL A 64 16.56 -0.51 -37.11
C VAL A 64 16.54 -1.39 -38.37
N ARG A 65 16.96 -0.85 -39.49
CA ARG A 65 17.15 -1.65 -40.72
C ARG A 65 18.17 -2.75 -40.52
N ARG A 66 17.97 -3.89 -41.16
CA ARG A 66 18.92 -5.00 -41.16
C ARG A 66 20.33 -4.51 -41.53
N GLY A 67 21.30 -4.68 -40.62
CA GLY A 67 22.68 -4.20 -40.79
C GLY A 67 22.93 -2.75 -40.33
N GLY A 68 21.91 -2.05 -39.76
CA GLY A 68 22.08 -0.74 -39.12
C GLY A 68 22.58 -0.84 -37.68
N HIS A 69 23.10 0.27 -37.16
CA HIS A 69 23.56 0.36 -35.77
C HIS A 69 22.38 0.37 -34.80
N SER A 70 22.61 -0.12 -33.56
CA SER A 70 21.63 -0.05 -32.46
C SER A 70 21.23 1.41 -32.16
N VAL A 71 19.97 1.64 -31.90
CA VAL A 71 19.49 2.96 -31.40
C VAL A 71 19.85 3.05 -29.92
N PRO A 72 20.64 4.03 -29.49
CA PRO A 72 20.88 4.25 -28.08
C PRO A 72 19.56 4.68 -27.43
N VAL A 73 19.17 4.00 -26.37
CA VAL A 73 18.08 4.42 -25.51
C VAL A 73 18.72 5.21 -24.36
N ASP A 74 18.71 6.51 -24.47
CA ASP A 74 19.17 7.36 -23.38
C ASP A 74 18.21 7.18 -22.20
N PRO A 75 18.71 6.93 -20.99
CA PRO A 75 17.90 7.10 -19.78
C PRO A 75 17.46 8.57 -19.78
N ASN A 76 16.15 8.78 -19.67
CA ASN A 76 15.54 10.11 -19.75
C ASN A 76 16.37 11.16 -19.01
N SER A 77 16.77 12.24 -19.68
CA SER A 77 17.59 13.34 -19.15
C SER A 77 16.84 14.23 -18.14
N LYS A 78 15.93 13.66 -17.36
CA LYS A 78 15.23 14.38 -16.29
C LYS A 78 16.14 14.42 -15.06
N THR A 79 16.15 15.55 -14.38
CA THR A 79 16.82 15.71 -13.10
C THR A 79 16.37 14.59 -12.16
N VAL A 80 17.28 13.70 -11.81
CA VAL A 80 16.98 12.57 -10.93
C VAL A 80 16.65 13.14 -9.55
N GLN A 81 15.39 13.10 -9.17
CA GLN A 81 14.96 13.42 -7.83
C GLN A 81 15.07 12.15 -6.99
N PHE A 82 15.85 12.22 -5.93
CA PHE A 82 15.92 11.16 -4.94
C PHE A 82 14.96 11.47 -3.80
N ILE A 83 14.21 10.47 -3.40
CA ILE A 83 13.39 10.48 -2.19
C ILE A 83 14.19 9.76 -1.12
N ASP A 84 14.55 10.45 -0.05
CA ASP A 84 15.04 9.82 1.17
C ASP A 84 13.81 9.33 1.94
N LEU A 85 13.71 8.02 2.10
CA LEU A 85 12.51 7.40 2.65
C LEU A 85 12.68 7.17 4.15
N ASP A 86 11.75 7.72 4.92
CA ASP A 86 11.66 7.45 6.35
C ASP A 86 11.04 6.08 6.63
N GLY A 87 11.49 5.47 7.72
CA GLY A 87 11.03 4.14 8.14
C GLY A 87 9.88 4.20 9.14
N ILE A 88 9.02 3.20 9.07
CA ILE A 88 8.09 2.87 10.15
C ILE A 88 8.89 2.11 11.20
N ILE A 89 9.08 2.69 12.39
CA ILE A 89 9.77 2.07 13.51
C ILE A 89 8.84 2.10 14.71
N ILE A 90 8.45 0.92 15.19
CA ILE A 90 7.59 0.79 16.36
C ILE A 90 8.21 -0.17 17.36
N SER A 91 7.84 -0.02 18.62
CA SER A 91 8.39 -0.89 19.65
C SER A 91 7.38 -1.24 20.73
N ARG A 92 7.58 -2.40 21.34
CA ARG A 92 6.89 -2.84 22.56
C ARG A 92 7.93 -3.10 23.64
N PHE A 93 7.78 -2.45 24.78
CA PHE A 93 8.63 -2.63 25.95
C PHE A 93 7.94 -3.56 26.95
N PHE A 94 8.66 -4.57 27.41
CA PHE A 94 8.27 -5.52 28.44
C PHE A 94 9.10 -5.24 29.67
N LYS A 95 8.44 -4.82 30.73
CA LYS A 95 9.09 -4.60 32.02
C LYS A 95 9.50 -5.93 32.66
N ALA A 96 10.57 -5.92 33.45
CA ALA A 96 11.07 -7.11 34.12
C ALA A 96 10.01 -7.80 35.01
N ASN A 97 9.08 -7.03 35.62
CA ASN A 97 7.98 -7.62 36.40
C ASN A 97 6.96 -8.38 35.53
N GLU A 98 6.56 -7.84 34.35
CA GLU A 98 5.66 -8.52 33.42
C GLU A 98 6.24 -9.87 32.97
N VAL A 99 7.55 -9.86 32.67
CA VAL A 99 8.27 -11.06 32.25
C VAL A 99 8.39 -12.07 33.40
N ASN A 100 8.65 -11.59 34.64
CA ASN A 100 8.75 -12.44 35.81
C ASN A 100 7.41 -13.12 36.15
N ASP A 101 6.32 -12.37 36.05
CA ASP A 101 4.96 -12.90 36.32
C ASP A 101 4.58 -13.99 35.30
N LEU A 102 4.96 -13.80 34.04
CA LEU A 102 4.79 -14.81 33.00
C LEU A 102 5.60 -16.09 33.24
N ILE A 103 6.86 -15.96 33.66
CA ILE A 103 7.72 -17.10 33.98
C ILE A 103 7.23 -17.82 35.25
N ALA A 104 6.75 -17.05 36.22
CA ALA A 104 6.21 -17.62 37.48
C ALA A 104 4.94 -18.46 37.25
N SER A 105 4.21 -18.23 36.16
CA SER A 105 3.07 -19.06 35.76
C SER A 105 3.48 -20.50 35.38
N GLY A 106 4.78 -20.74 35.16
CA GLY A 106 5.37 -22.07 34.94
C GLY A 106 5.05 -22.72 33.59
N ASP A 107 4.25 -22.10 32.75
CA ASP A 107 3.82 -22.63 31.48
C ASP A 107 4.62 -22.01 30.30
N THR A 108 5.53 -22.82 29.76
CA THR A 108 6.40 -22.40 28.65
C THR A 108 5.62 -22.15 27.35
N GLU A 109 4.48 -22.82 27.16
CA GLU A 109 3.63 -22.63 25.98
C GLU A 109 2.94 -21.26 26.03
N ASN A 110 2.51 -20.84 27.21
CA ASN A 110 1.91 -19.52 27.41
C ASN A 110 2.91 -18.38 27.15
N VAL A 111 4.18 -18.54 27.54
CA VAL A 111 5.22 -17.54 27.26
C VAL A 111 5.48 -17.42 25.76
N GLN A 112 5.56 -18.54 25.05
CA GLN A 112 5.75 -18.54 23.60
C GLN A 112 4.55 -17.90 22.87
N ALA A 113 3.32 -18.29 23.26
CA ALA A 113 2.10 -17.74 22.69
C ALA A 113 2.02 -16.22 22.90
N TRP A 114 2.38 -15.74 24.08
CA TRP A 114 2.40 -14.32 24.39
C TRP A 114 3.44 -13.54 23.58
N VAL A 115 4.65 -14.09 23.38
CA VAL A 115 5.67 -13.47 22.52
C VAL A 115 5.19 -13.41 21.06
N ASN A 116 4.60 -14.52 20.58
CA ASN A 116 4.06 -14.60 19.21
C ASN A 116 2.96 -13.56 19.00
N GLU A 117 2.01 -13.42 19.92
CA GLU A 117 0.93 -12.43 19.87
C GLU A 117 1.46 -11.00 19.79
N ASN A 118 2.48 -10.68 20.60
CA ASN A 118 3.08 -9.34 20.57
C ASN A 118 3.83 -9.05 19.24
N ILE A 119 4.54 -10.03 18.68
CA ILE A 119 5.19 -9.89 17.38
C ILE A 119 4.14 -9.74 16.26
N GLU A 120 3.06 -10.51 16.32
CA GLU A 120 1.94 -10.42 15.39
C GLU A 120 1.26 -9.04 15.47
N ASN A 121 1.02 -8.52 16.66
CA ASN A 121 0.48 -7.18 16.87
C ASN A 121 1.37 -6.08 16.28
N LEU A 122 2.70 -6.17 16.42
CA LEU A 122 3.63 -5.25 15.80
C LEU A 122 3.58 -5.36 14.27
N ARG A 123 3.52 -6.58 13.74
CA ARG A 123 3.41 -6.83 12.31
C ARG A 123 2.13 -6.26 11.72
N ASN A 124 0.99 -6.48 12.39
CA ASN A 124 -0.31 -5.96 11.96
C ASN A 124 -0.29 -4.42 11.92
N ARG A 125 0.28 -3.74 12.93
CA ARG A 125 0.42 -2.28 12.93
C ARG A 125 1.27 -1.75 11.78
N ILE A 126 2.39 -2.41 11.44
CA ILE A 126 3.21 -2.03 10.28
C ILE A 126 2.42 -2.26 8.98
N SER A 127 1.66 -3.34 8.89
CA SER A 127 0.83 -3.64 7.74
C SER A 127 -0.31 -2.63 7.56
N ASP A 128 -0.98 -2.24 8.64
CA ASP A 128 -2.03 -1.20 8.63
C ASP A 128 -1.46 0.17 8.22
N THR A 129 -0.25 0.49 8.69
CA THR A 129 0.43 1.72 8.28
C THR A 129 0.79 1.66 6.79
N THR A 130 1.30 0.53 6.31
CA THR A 130 1.60 0.32 4.88
C THR A 130 0.33 0.45 4.03
N GLU A 131 -0.78 -0.13 4.46
CA GLU A 131 -2.08 -0.02 3.81
C GLU A 131 -2.58 1.44 3.78
N THR A 132 -2.34 2.21 4.85
CA THR A 132 -2.67 3.64 4.92
C THR A 132 -1.82 4.45 3.92
N LEU A 133 -0.52 4.14 3.80
CA LEU A 133 0.35 4.75 2.79
C LEU A 133 -0.11 4.42 1.37
N VAL A 134 -0.58 3.19 1.10
CA VAL A 134 -1.16 2.80 -0.19
C VAL A 134 -2.44 3.59 -0.49
N ARG A 135 -3.30 3.79 0.51
CA ARG A 135 -4.53 4.61 0.36
C ARG A 135 -4.20 6.05 0.00
N GLN A 136 -3.22 6.66 0.66
CA GLN A 136 -2.75 8.00 0.32
C GLN A 136 -2.10 8.05 -1.06
N ALA A 137 -1.18 7.13 -1.35
CA ALA A 137 -0.47 7.07 -2.62
C ALA A 137 -1.40 6.96 -3.83
N LEU A 138 -2.58 6.34 -3.66
CA LEU A 138 -3.59 6.30 -4.70
C LEU A 138 -4.07 7.71 -5.10
N SER A 139 -4.07 8.68 -4.19
CA SER A 139 -4.41 10.08 -4.51
C SER A 139 -3.31 10.80 -5.31
N GLY A 140 -2.10 10.24 -5.37
CA GLY A 140 -0.92 10.83 -6.01
C GLY A 140 0.02 11.55 -5.05
N LYS A 141 -0.37 11.69 -3.78
CA LYS A 141 0.45 12.34 -2.76
C LYS A 141 0.42 11.55 -1.46
N ILE A 142 1.58 11.34 -0.87
CA ILE A 142 1.71 10.76 0.47
C ILE A 142 2.06 11.90 1.42
N GLU A 143 1.25 12.09 2.45
CA GLU A 143 1.50 13.02 3.55
C GLU A 143 1.34 12.24 4.86
N TYR A 144 2.46 11.89 5.50
CA TYR A 144 2.43 11.07 6.71
C TYR A 144 3.15 11.78 7.86
N PRO A 145 2.52 11.89 9.05
CA PRO A 145 3.09 12.63 10.16
C PRO A 145 4.32 11.91 10.73
N TYR A 146 5.34 12.70 11.11
CA TYR A 146 6.50 12.22 11.87
C TYR A 146 6.18 12.09 13.36
N ALA A 147 6.68 11.00 13.96
CA ALA A 147 6.76 10.89 15.41
C ALA A 147 8.10 11.52 15.88
N THR A 148 8.03 12.44 16.83
CA THR A 148 9.19 13.01 17.50
C THR A 148 9.10 12.74 18.99
N ASP A 149 10.19 12.94 19.72
CA ASP A 149 10.23 12.75 21.19
C ASP A 149 9.23 13.65 21.93
N THR A 150 8.82 14.77 21.32
CA THR A 150 7.84 15.73 21.85
C THR A 150 6.43 15.53 21.31
N GLY A 151 6.18 14.50 20.51
CA GLY A 151 4.90 14.21 19.86
C GLY A 151 4.99 14.19 18.35
N VAL A 152 3.89 14.53 17.66
CA VAL A 152 3.86 14.62 16.20
C VAL A 152 4.31 16.01 15.76
N ALA A 153 5.45 16.10 15.07
CA ALA A 153 5.98 17.34 14.53
C ALA A 153 6.44 17.15 13.08
N GLY A 154 5.82 17.88 12.16
CA GLY A 154 6.12 17.79 10.74
C GLY A 154 5.45 16.59 10.05
N LYS A 155 5.70 16.44 8.78
CA LYS A 155 5.18 15.35 7.95
C LYS A 155 6.16 15.00 6.83
N MET A 156 6.22 13.72 6.49
CA MET A 156 6.82 13.23 5.26
C MET A 156 5.89 13.59 4.11
N GLU A 157 6.40 14.25 3.08
CA GLU A 157 5.65 14.56 1.86
C GLU A 157 6.33 13.95 0.65
N ILE A 158 5.60 13.13 -0.08
CA ILE A 158 6.07 12.52 -1.33
C ILE A 158 5.01 12.78 -2.40
N ASP A 159 5.40 13.47 -3.46
CA ASP A 159 4.55 13.72 -4.62
C ASP A 159 4.84 12.67 -5.70
N LEU A 160 3.84 11.82 -5.97
CA LEU A 160 3.89 10.80 -7.02
C LEU A 160 3.33 11.32 -8.35
N GLY A 161 2.85 12.57 -8.38
CA GLY A 161 2.16 13.17 -9.51
C GLY A 161 0.64 13.05 -9.44
N THR A 162 -0.03 13.56 -10.47
CA THR A 162 -1.51 13.57 -10.55
C THR A 162 -2.00 12.60 -11.62
N PRO A 163 -3.14 11.92 -11.40
CA PRO A 163 -3.78 11.10 -12.42
C PRO A 163 -4.29 11.98 -13.57
N ASN A 164 -4.46 11.38 -14.75
CA ASN A 164 -5.02 12.08 -15.90
C ASN A 164 -6.46 12.51 -15.61
N ALA A 165 -6.77 13.80 -15.71
CA ALA A 165 -8.13 14.29 -15.57
C ALA A 165 -8.97 13.90 -16.80
N LEU A 166 -10.12 13.23 -16.58
CA LEU A 166 -11.10 12.94 -17.62
C LEU A 166 -12.20 14.00 -17.61
N THR A 167 -12.93 14.09 -18.73
CA THR A 167 -14.07 15.00 -18.86
C THR A 167 -15.15 14.67 -17.82
N ALA A 168 -15.59 15.65 -17.04
CA ALA A 168 -16.65 15.46 -16.05
C ALA A 168 -17.92 14.89 -16.71
N ALA A 169 -18.61 14.01 -16.00
CA ALA A 169 -19.80 13.35 -16.49
C ALA A 169 -20.97 13.50 -15.52
N SER A 170 -22.19 13.31 -16.02
CA SER A 170 -23.40 13.23 -15.22
C SER A 170 -24.15 11.94 -15.52
N ILE A 171 -24.49 11.21 -14.48
CA ILE A 171 -25.30 9.99 -14.54
C ILE A 171 -26.63 10.15 -13.78
N LYS A 172 -27.04 11.40 -13.51
CA LYS A 172 -28.24 11.74 -12.72
C LYS A 172 -29.50 11.06 -13.25
N THR A 173 -29.74 11.15 -14.55
CA THR A 173 -30.91 10.62 -15.24
C THR A 173 -30.57 9.43 -16.15
N ALA A 174 -29.40 8.85 -16.00
CA ALA A 174 -28.92 7.77 -16.87
C ALA A 174 -29.76 6.50 -16.69
N ASN A 175 -30.02 5.83 -17.79
CA ASN A 175 -30.51 4.44 -17.84
C ASN A 175 -29.34 3.47 -18.07
N ILE A 176 -29.64 2.18 -18.21
CA ILE A 176 -28.58 1.15 -18.38
C ILE A 176 -27.82 1.33 -19.70
N GLY A 177 -28.45 1.81 -20.77
CA GLY A 177 -27.78 2.12 -22.04
C GLY A 177 -26.87 3.34 -21.94
N ASP A 178 -27.34 4.39 -21.25
CA ASP A 178 -26.51 5.58 -20.99
C ASP A 178 -25.32 5.25 -20.11
N LEU A 179 -25.50 4.34 -19.14
CA LEU A 179 -24.41 3.83 -18.29
C LEU A 179 -23.36 3.11 -19.11
N GLN A 180 -23.78 2.25 -20.05
CA GLN A 180 -22.84 1.57 -20.97
C GLN A 180 -22.07 2.57 -21.82
N ALA A 181 -22.77 3.54 -22.43
CA ALA A 181 -22.16 4.58 -23.26
C ALA A 181 -21.16 5.43 -22.46
N TRP A 182 -21.50 5.77 -21.22
CA TRP A 182 -20.60 6.48 -20.32
C TRP A 182 -19.34 5.68 -20.02
N LEU A 183 -19.45 4.40 -19.63
CA LEU A 183 -18.30 3.53 -19.36
C LEU A 183 -17.41 3.39 -20.58
N GLU A 184 -17.98 3.16 -21.77
CA GLU A 184 -17.23 3.03 -23.02
C GLU A 184 -16.46 4.30 -23.37
N LYS A 185 -17.15 5.46 -23.31
CA LYS A 185 -16.54 6.77 -23.55
C LYS A 185 -15.38 7.02 -22.58
N THR A 186 -15.60 6.76 -21.32
CA THR A 186 -14.62 6.98 -20.25
C THR A 186 -13.41 6.08 -20.41
N LEU A 187 -13.61 4.80 -20.75
CA LEU A 187 -12.53 3.86 -21.02
C LEU A 187 -11.72 4.27 -22.26
N SER A 188 -12.41 4.72 -23.32
CA SER A 188 -11.74 5.22 -24.54
C SER A 188 -10.89 6.47 -24.27
N GLU A 189 -11.41 7.41 -23.47
CA GLU A 189 -10.68 8.61 -23.07
C GLU A 189 -9.47 8.26 -22.19
N HIS A 190 -9.66 7.34 -21.25
CA HIS A 190 -8.57 6.81 -20.43
C HIS A 190 -7.47 6.16 -21.28
N ALA A 191 -7.82 5.28 -22.22
CA ALA A 191 -6.87 4.60 -23.08
C ALA A 191 -6.04 5.59 -23.94
N LYS A 192 -6.65 6.68 -24.42
CA LYS A 192 -5.95 7.74 -25.17
C LYS A 192 -4.92 8.48 -24.30
N LYS A 193 -5.17 8.66 -23.01
CA LYS A 193 -4.29 9.38 -22.09
C LYS A 193 -3.25 8.49 -21.42
N ALA A 194 -3.64 7.27 -21.05
CA ALA A 194 -2.81 6.32 -20.32
C ALA A 194 -1.94 5.43 -21.24
N GLY A 195 -2.22 5.40 -22.55
CA GLY A 195 -1.57 4.50 -23.50
C GLY A 195 -2.20 3.10 -23.50
N SER A 196 -1.39 2.04 -23.41
CA SER A 196 -1.90 0.67 -23.38
C SER A 196 -2.61 0.36 -22.08
N VAL A 197 -3.82 -0.19 -22.17
CA VAL A 197 -4.65 -0.61 -21.03
C VAL A 197 -5.01 -2.08 -21.22
N SER A 198 -4.68 -2.91 -20.22
CA SER A 198 -4.89 -4.36 -20.31
C SER A 198 -5.96 -4.86 -19.34
N GLN A 199 -5.96 -4.38 -18.10
CA GLN A 199 -6.90 -4.80 -17.05
C GLN A 199 -7.45 -3.58 -16.31
N PRO A 200 -8.29 -2.75 -16.96
CA PRO A 200 -8.85 -1.56 -16.35
C PRO A 200 -9.89 -1.93 -15.28
N VAL A 201 -9.76 -1.32 -14.11
CA VAL A 201 -10.74 -1.40 -13.02
C VAL A 201 -11.26 -0.01 -12.72
N PHE A 202 -12.58 0.10 -12.61
CA PHE A 202 -13.29 1.33 -12.25
C PHE A 202 -13.50 1.35 -10.74
N LEU A 203 -12.80 2.22 -10.06
CA LEU A 203 -12.92 2.46 -8.63
C LEU A 203 -13.88 3.64 -8.42
N LEU A 204 -15.01 3.37 -7.81
CA LEU A 204 -16.06 4.36 -7.64
C LEU A 204 -16.15 4.82 -6.18
N GLY A 205 -16.27 6.13 -5.98
CA GLY A 205 -16.65 6.69 -4.70
C GLY A 205 -18.10 6.32 -4.33
N SER A 206 -18.44 6.46 -3.07
CA SER A 206 -19.69 5.95 -2.49
C SER A 206 -20.95 6.41 -3.21
N ALA A 207 -21.07 7.71 -3.55
CA ALA A 207 -22.24 8.25 -4.23
C ALA A 207 -22.37 7.74 -5.68
N VAL A 208 -21.24 7.66 -6.40
CA VAL A 208 -21.21 7.16 -7.78
C VAL A 208 -21.57 5.68 -7.80
N TYR A 209 -20.98 4.88 -6.90
CA TYR A 209 -21.25 3.45 -6.81
C TYR A 209 -22.73 3.17 -6.49
N SER A 210 -23.30 3.85 -5.49
CA SER A 210 -24.71 3.71 -5.14
C SER A 210 -25.63 4.06 -6.30
N LYS A 211 -25.31 5.11 -7.07
CA LYS A 211 -26.08 5.49 -8.27
C LYS A 211 -25.97 4.42 -9.36
N VAL A 212 -24.78 3.89 -9.63
CA VAL A 212 -24.59 2.82 -10.61
C VAL A 212 -25.40 1.58 -10.21
N VAL A 213 -25.32 1.16 -8.94
CA VAL A 213 -26.13 0.05 -8.42
C VAL A 213 -27.64 0.31 -8.63
N SER A 214 -28.13 1.51 -8.31
CA SER A 214 -29.53 1.89 -8.52
C SER A 214 -29.96 1.75 -9.98
N ILE A 215 -29.14 2.21 -10.93
CA ILE A 215 -29.42 2.09 -12.38
C ILE A 215 -29.46 0.62 -12.80
N VAL A 216 -28.50 -0.19 -12.35
CA VAL A 216 -28.40 -1.61 -12.66
C VAL A 216 -29.61 -2.39 -12.10
N CYS A 217 -29.98 -2.13 -10.84
CA CYS A 217 -31.13 -2.78 -10.20
C CYS A 217 -32.49 -2.35 -10.79
N ALA A 218 -32.58 -1.14 -11.33
CA ALA A 218 -33.80 -0.67 -12.01
C ALA A 218 -33.98 -1.27 -13.42
N ALA A 219 -32.91 -1.75 -14.03
CA ALA A 219 -32.96 -2.32 -15.37
C ALA A 219 -33.41 -3.80 -15.34
N GLN A 220 -34.43 -4.13 -16.12
CA GLN A 220 -34.82 -5.52 -16.33
C GLN A 220 -33.71 -6.21 -17.16
N ASN A 221 -33.23 -7.36 -16.68
CA ASN A 221 -32.20 -8.15 -17.35
C ASN A 221 -30.85 -7.42 -17.59
N ALA A 222 -30.41 -6.59 -16.62
CA ALA A 222 -29.09 -5.99 -16.70
C ALA A 222 -28.00 -7.07 -16.75
N PRO A 223 -27.05 -7.03 -17.70
CA PRO A 223 -25.95 -7.99 -17.80
C PRO A 223 -24.90 -7.72 -16.75
N VAL A 224 -25.18 -8.08 -15.51
CA VAL A 224 -24.33 -7.89 -14.35
C VAL A 224 -23.95 -9.22 -13.70
N LEU A 225 -22.67 -9.36 -13.38
CA LEU A 225 -22.15 -10.42 -12.52
C LEU A 225 -21.65 -9.79 -11.23
N TRP A 226 -22.32 -10.10 -10.12
CA TRP A 226 -21.90 -9.66 -8.80
C TRP A 226 -20.72 -10.52 -8.32
N THR A 227 -19.71 -9.87 -7.79
CA THR A 227 -18.52 -10.49 -7.19
C THR A 227 -18.35 -10.01 -5.75
N ALA A 228 -17.51 -10.70 -4.97
CA ALA A 228 -17.20 -10.28 -3.60
C ALA A 228 -16.57 -8.87 -3.51
N GLU A 229 -15.87 -8.45 -4.58
CA GLU A 229 -15.14 -7.18 -4.63
C GLU A 229 -15.93 -6.05 -5.30
N GLY A 230 -17.07 -6.36 -5.94
CA GLY A 230 -17.87 -5.37 -6.67
C GLY A 230 -18.79 -6.00 -7.69
N MET A 231 -18.82 -5.46 -8.91
CA MET A 231 -19.63 -5.98 -10.01
C MET A 231 -18.89 -5.93 -11.35
N LYS A 232 -19.18 -6.87 -12.20
CA LYS A 232 -18.73 -6.87 -13.59
C LYS A 232 -19.93 -6.61 -14.52
N LEU A 233 -19.93 -5.44 -15.18
CA LEU A 233 -21.00 -5.03 -16.09
C LEU A 233 -20.64 -5.38 -17.52
N PHE A 234 -21.64 -5.83 -18.30
CA PHE A 234 -21.55 -6.18 -19.73
C PHE A 234 -20.40 -7.18 -20.02
N GLY A 235 -19.99 -8.01 -19.03
CA GLY A 235 -18.88 -8.93 -19.14
C GLY A 235 -17.49 -8.29 -19.31
N LYS A 236 -17.42 -6.96 -19.42
CA LYS A 236 -16.22 -6.19 -19.78
C LYS A 236 -15.72 -5.27 -18.67
N TYR A 237 -16.62 -4.55 -17.96
CA TYR A 237 -16.24 -3.51 -17.02
C TYR A 237 -16.20 -4.05 -15.59
N ASP A 238 -15.02 -4.11 -15.01
CA ASP A 238 -14.83 -4.41 -13.59
C ASP A 238 -15.01 -3.13 -12.77
N ILE A 239 -16.03 -3.11 -11.94
CA ILE A 239 -16.42 -1.95 -11.13
C ILE A 239 -16.36 -2.33 -9.66
N ARG A 240 -15.59 -1.58 -8.89
CA ARG A 240 -15.42 -1.81 -7.46
C ARG A 240 -15.78 -0.56 -6.67
N SER A 241 -16.40 -0.76 -5.52
CA SER A 241 -16.60 0.33 -4.57
C SER A 241 -15.32 0.59 -3.80
N LEU A 242 -14.89 1.84 -3.74
CA LEU A 242 -13.78 2.27 -2.89
C LEU A 242 -14.27 3.37 -1.94
N SER A 243 -15.23 3.01 -1.09
CA SER A 243 -15.78 3.87 -0.03
C SER A 243 -14.99 3.74 1.28
N MET A 244 -13.74 3.29 1.21
CA MET A 244 -12.87 3.17 2.38
C MET A 244 -12.35 4.54 2.81
N THR A 245 -12.19 4.70 4.11
CA THR A 245 -11.54 5.85 4.74
C THR A 245 -10.23 5.43 5.40
N TYR A 246 -9.38 6.40 5.67
CA TYR A 246 -8.22 6.22 6.56
C TYR A 246 -8.13 7.39 7.53
N THR A 247 -7.52 7.13 8.67
CA THR A 247 -7.28 8.15 9.69
C THR A 247 -5.77 8.24 9.93
N LEU A 248 -5.23 9.45 9.91
CA LEU A 248 -3.82 9.68 10.17
C LEU A 248 -3.53 9.70 11.68
N PRO A 249 -2.33 9.27 12.10
CA PRO A 249 -1.90 9.44 13.47
C PRO A 249 -2.02 10.91 13.92
N GLY A 250 -2.64 11.15 15.08
CA GLY A 250 -2.87 12.48 15.61
C GLY A 250 -4.07 13.23 15.01
N SER A 251 -4.77 12.66 14.04
CA SER A 251 -6.04 13.19 13.50
C SER A 251 -7.20 12.30 13.92
N ASN A 252 -8.35 12.91 14.25
CA ASN A 252 -9.61 12.19 14.51
C ASN A 252 -10.55 12.23 13.31
N SER A 253 -10.15 12.87 12.21
CA SER A 253 -11.00 13.03 11.03
C SER A 253 -10.66 11.95 10.01
N PRO A 254 -11.63 11.09 9.62
CA PRO A 254 -11.44 10.14 8.54
C PRO A 254 -11.35 10.88 7.20
N VAL A 255 -10.49 10.40 6.32
CA VAL A 255 -10.29 10.91 4.96
C VAL A 255 -10.73 9.83 3.97
N ASP A 256 -11.55 10.20 2.99
CA ASP A 256 -11.95 9.29 1.93
C ASP A 256 -10.76 8.99 1.00
N VAL A 257 -10.55 7.72 0.65
CA VAL A 257 -9.53 7.32 -0.34
C VAL A 257 -9.87 7.86 -1.72
N ILE A 258 -11.15 7.81 -2.09
CA ILE A 258 -11.69 8.46 -3.29
C ILE A 258 -12.92 9.25 -2.86
N GLY A 259 -13.01 10.53 -3.23
CA GLY A 259 -14.16 11.36 -2.91
C GLY A 259 -15.47 10.76 -3.42
N ALA A 260 -16.57 10.95 -2.68
CA ALA A 260 -17.87 10.33 -2.94
C ALA A 260 -18.36 10.47 -4.40
N ASN A 261 -18.13 11.61 -5.02
CA ASN A 261 -18.51 11.94 -6.40
C ASN A 261 -17.39 11.78 -7.42
N LYS A 262 -16.37 10.97 -7.09
CA LYS A 262 -15.25 10.72 -7.96
C LYS A 262 -15.21 9.26 -8.41
N MET A 263 -14.65 9.08 -9.59
CA MET A 263 -14.31 7.78 -10.15
C MET A 263 -12.83 7.80 -10.55
N ARG A 264 -12.15 6.68 -10.33
CA ARG A 264 -10.78 6.47 -10.78
C ARG A 264 -10.68 5.20 -11.60
N ILE A 265 -9.92 5.26 -12.69
CA ILE A 265 -9.57 4.08 -13.48
C ILE A 265 -8.10 3.77 -13.23
N VAL A 266 -7.84 2.52 -12.86
CA VAL A 266 -6.49 1.98 -12.66
C VAL A 266 -6.33 0.72 -13.49
N ASP A 267 -5.21 0.59 -14.20
CA ASP A 267 -4.87 -0.65 -14.88
C ASP A 267 -4.13 -1.60 -13.94
N LEU A 268 -4.78 -2.68 -13.50
CA LEU A 268 -4.16 -3.66 -12.60
C LEU A 268 -2.99 -4.42 -13.24
N ALA A 269 -2.86 -4.41 -14.57
CA ALA A 269 -1.69 -4.97 -15.22
C ALA A 269 -0.44 -4.12 -14.96
N ASN A 270 -0.60 -2.80 -14.71
CA ASN A 270 0.50 -1.87 -14.47
C ASN A 270 0.13 -0.76 -13.47
N PRO A 271 -0.27 -1.10 -12.25
CA PRO A 271 -0.68 -0.12 -11.25
C PRO A 271 0.51 0.70 -10.69
N GLY A 272 1.70 0.12 -10.73
CA GLY A 272 2.91 0.63 -10.10
C GLY A 272 3.67 -0.47 -9.37
N LYS A 273 4.43 -0.09 -8.33
CA LYS A 273 5.25 -1.01 -7.52
C LYS A 273 5.17 -0.61 -6.05
N LEU A 274 5.20 -1.60 -5.15
CA LEU A 274 5.47 -1.38 -3.74
C LEU A 274 6.96 -1.65 -3.50
N ILE A 275 7.69 -0.62 -3.12
CA ILE A 275 9.13 -0.67 -2.93
C ILE A 275 9.40 -0.75 -1.42
N TYR A 276 10.17 -1.76 -1.00
CA TYR A 276 10.75 -1.81 0.33
C TYR A 276 12.20 -1.35 0.25
N ALA A 277 12.51 -0.24 0.92
CA ALA A 277 13.86 0.32 0.97
C ALA A 277 14.71 -0.36 2.06
N ALA A 278 16.02 -0.16 1.98
CA ALA A 278 16.97 -0.62 2.99
C ALA A 278 16.61 -0.07 4.38
N LEU A 279 16.62 -0.93 5.39
CA LEU A 279 16.39 -0.53 6.78
C LEU A 279 17.65 0.13 7.35
N ASP A 280 17.48 1.18 8.17
CA ASP A 280 18.59 1.81 8.88
C ASP A 280 18.92 1.04 10.16
N ASP A 281 19.20 -0.24 9.99
CA ASP A 281 19.46 -1.16 11.09
C ASP A 281 20.61 -2.11 10.73
N LEU A 282 21.71 -2.01 11.49
CA LEU A 282 22.91 -2.83 11.29
C LEU A 282 22.65 -4.31 11.60
N ASP A 283 21.76 -4.61 12.56
CA ASP A 283 21.39 -6.00 12.87
C ASP A 283 20.58 -6.64 11.75
N ALA A 284 19.85 -5.84 10.95
CA ALA A 284 19.20 -6.26 9.73
C ALA A 284 20.14 -6.31 8.52
N ASN A 285 21.45 -6.03 8.68
CA ASN A 285 22.42 -5.88 7.60
C ASN A 285 21.98 -4.85 6.53
N LEU A 286 21.26 -3.82 6.92
CA LEU A 286 20.68 -2.81 6.03
C LEU A 286 19.80 -3.43 4.91
N ALA A 287 19.27 -4.63 5.14
CA ALA A 287 18.48 -5.33 4.14
C ALA A 287 17.06 -4.75 4.02
N PRO A 288 16.50 -4.67 2.81
CA PRO A 288 15.11 -4.27 2.60
C PRO A 288 14.18 -5.42 3.01
N MET A 289 13.28 -5.16 3.96
CA MET A 289 12.34 -6.17 4.47
C MET A 289 10.93 -5.59 4.62
N PRO A 290 9.89 -6.37 4.27
CA PRO A 290 8.50 -5.97 4.53
C PRO A 290 8.20 -5.84 6.02
N PHE A 291 8.87 -6.64 6.84
CA PHE A 291 8.80 -6.62 8.29
C PHE A 291 10.09 -7.18 8.87
N TYR A 292 10.68 -6.47 9.79
CA TYR A 292 11.83 -6.91 10.57
C TYR A 292 11.54 -6.67 12.04
N CYS A 293 11.90 -7.59 12.90
CA CYS A 293 11.74 -7.47 14.34
C CYS A 293 12.98 -7.98 15.06
N LYS A 294 13.44 -7.22 16.04
CA LYS A 294 14.58 -7.60 16.89
C LYS A 294 14.33 -7.31 18.36
N PRO A 295 14.92 -8.10 19.27
CA PRO A 295 14.94 -7.81 20.68
C PRO A 295 16.08 -6.85 21.03
N GLN A 296 15.86 -5.99 22.01
CA GLN A 296 16.86 -5.14 22.63
C GLN A 296 16.74 -5.20 24.15
N GLU A 297 17.83 -5.55 24.85
CA GLU A 297 17.88 -5.47 26.29
C GLU A 297 17.96 -4.02 26.73
N MET A 298 17.13 -3.64 27.71
CA MET A 298 17.12 -2.33 28.35
C MET A 298 17.58 -2.50 29.79
N LYS A 299 18.41 -1.57 30.28
CA LYS A 299 18.96 -1.58 31.63
C LYS A 299 18.27 -0.62 32.58
N ASP A 300 17.63 0.44 32.04
CA ASP A 300 16.91 1.42 32.81
C ASP A 300 15.73 1.97 31.99
N PRO A 301 14.49 1.64 32.35
CA PRO A 301 14.10 0.55 33.27
C PRO A 301 14.49 -0.83 32.74
N ASP A 302 14.75 -1.78 33.66
CA ASP A 302 15.14 -3.14 33.30
C ASP A 302 14.02 -3.87 32.57
N GLY A 303 14.35 -4.50 31.45
CA GLY A 303 13.38 -5.20 30.63
C GLY A 303 13.85 -5.52 29.21
N ILE A 304 12.94 -5.98 28.38
CA ILE A 304 13.18 -6.32 26.97
C ILE A 304 12.30 -5.44 26.08
N LYS A 305 12.89 -4.86 25.05
CA LYS A 305 12.20 -4.06 24.05
C LYS A 305 12.22 -4.82 22.72
N LEU A 306 11.05 -5.16 22.17
CA LEU A 306 10.93 -5.59 20.79
C LEU A 306 10.82 -4.36 19.91
N ILE A 307 11.69 -4.27 18.91
CA ILE A 307 11.69 -3.19 17.90
C ILE A 307 11.34 -3.80 16.57
N ALA A 308 10.28 -3.31 15.96
CA ALA A 308 9.86 -3.71 14.63
C ALA A 308 10.00 -2.55 13.64
N SER A 309 10.48 -2.83 12.43
CA SER A 309 10.73 -1.82 11.41
C SER A 309 10.38 -2.30 10.00
N SER A 310 10.02 -1.33 9.14
CA SER A 310 9.80 -1.48 7.70
C SER A 310 9.98 -0.13 7.01
N LYS A 311 10.36 -0.13 5.72
CA LYS A 311 10.42 1.09 4.88
C LYS A 311 9.64 0.88 3.56
N PRO A 312 8.30 0.87 3.59
CA PRO A 312 7.48 0.72 2.41
C PRO A 312 7.25 2.05 1.69
N LEU A 313 7.40 2.05 0.35
CA LEU A 313 6.98 3.13 -0.52
C LEU A 313 6.03 2.59 -1.59
N PRO A 314 4.73 2.83 -1.48
CA PRO A 314 3.78 2.53 -2.55
C PRO A 314 3.91 3.58 -3.66
N ALA A 315 4.39 3.14 -4.81
CA ALA A 315 4.66 3.99 -5.95
C ALA A 315 3.69 3.66 -7.09
N PHE A 316 2.60 4.40 -7.19
CA PHE A 316 1.64 4.27 -8.26
C PHE A 316 2.12 4.97 -9.54
N ALA A 317 1.85 4.34 -10.69
CA ALA A 317 2.09 4.95 -12.01
C ALA A 317 0.96 5.95 -12.33
N MET A 318 1.02 7.19 -11.81
CA MET A 318 -0.05 8.19 -11.91
C MET A 318 -0.44 8.52 -13.34
N LYS A 319 0.50 8.56 -14.27
CA LYS A 319 0.23 8.79 -15.71
C LYS A 319 -0.59 7.67 -16.36
N ARG A 320 -0.65 6.48 -15.74
CA ARG A 320 -1.47 5.35 -16.19
C ARG A 320 -2.80 5.24 -15.44
N GLN A 321 -3.11 6.22 -14.61
CA GLN A 321 -4.40 6.35 -13.93
C GLN A 321 -5.17 7.53 -14.49
N SER A 322 -6.48 7.48 -14.38
CA SER A 322 -7.35 8.60 -14.73
C SER A 322 -8.40 8.82 -13.67
N GLU A 323 -8.73 10.09 -13.43
CA GLU A 323 -9.76 10.50 -12.48
C GLU A 323 -10.86 11.30 -13.19
N GLN A 324 -12.11 11.04 -12.81
CA GLN A 324 -13.28 11.75 -13.31
C GLN A 324 -14.16 12.20 -12.17
N THR A 325 -14.67 13.42 -12.24
CA THR A 325 -15.77 13.88 -11.39
C THR A 325 -17.11 13.49 -12.03
N VAL A 326 -17.99 12.86 -11.24
CA VAL A 326 -19.28 12.33 -11.71
C VAL A 326 -20.41 12.93 -10.90
N THR A 327 -21.35 13.59 -11.58
CA THR A 327 -22.55 14.13 -10.95
C THR A 327 -23.63 13.04 -10.87
N THR A 328 -24.14 12.78 -9.66
CA THR A 328 -25.10 11.70 -9.35
C THR A 328 -26.47 12.21 -8.93
N ALA A 329 -26.57 13.48 -8.48
CA ALA A 329 -27.79 14.14 -7.98
C ALA A 329 -28.16 15.39 -8.77
#